data_9e32251fd22e723c09d8bc357aa850e8
#
_entry.id   9e32251fd22e723c09d8bc357aa850e8
#
_cell.length_a   1.000
_cell.length_b   1.000
_cell.length_c   1.000
_cell.angle_alpha   90.00
_cell.angle_beta   90.00
_cell.angle_gamma   90.00
#
_symmetry.space_group_name_H-M   'P 1'
#
loop_
_entity.id
_entity.type
_entity.pdbx_description
1 polymer ?
#
loop_
_entity_poly.entity_id
_entity_poly.type
_entity_poly.pdbx_seq_one_letter_code
_entity_poly.pdbx_strand_id
1 'polypeptide(L)'
;MASWEHDVKSLFELNGAAYEFECEPHESLMAVLRRERIWSVKHGCETGECGACSVLLDGKLTPTCVLLAGQAEGRSVVTVEGLAARLELHPIQQAFVDTGAIQCGYCTPAMILATKALLDHEKNPTEAQAREALGGVLCRCTGYVKPLQAVLRSAATLRGEVVPPIDGGGIPIEPIFGAPLDESPPPPVPAGGALTEQHIAINSGVRTETTAVVGHPEPKVDAVRLAKGRPVFTDDIEFPDMLHAALLTSPHAHARIRSIDASTARAMPGVHAVLTHADVPRVIYATGGQTYPNPPPWDQVSLDTKVRHVGDRVAVVAAETPALAREALELIEVDYEPLPAVFN
;
A
#
# COMPACT_ATOMS: atom_id res chain seq x y z
N MET A 1 23.34 31.06 7.36
CA MET A 1 22.98 29.62 7.45
C MET A 1 23.86 28.91 6.44
N ALA A 2 24.68 27.95 6.86
CA ALA A 2 25.55 27.21 5.96
C ALA A 2 24.64 26.31 5.13
N SER A 3 24.73 26.43 3.80
CA SER A 3 24.04 25.54 2.85
C SER A 3 24.63 24.13 3.02
N TRP A 4 23.82 23.20 3.47
CA TRP A 4 24.13 21.76 3.54
C TRP A 4 23.91 21.09 2.18
N GLU A 5 24.13 21.85 1.09
CA GLU A 5 24.02 21.40 -0.30
C GLU A 5 25.23 20.56 -0.68
N HIS A 6 25.25 19.31 -0.24
CA HIS A 6 26.11 18.31 -0.88
C HIS A 6 25.28 17.07 -1.10
N ASP A 7 24.70 16.96 -2.30
CA ASP A 7 24.16 15.70 -2.78
C ASP A 7 25.25 14.63 -2.67
N VAL A 8 24.92 13.53 -2.05
CA VAL A 8 25.80 12.38 -1.94
C VAL A 8 25.68 11.59 -3.23
N LYS A 9 26.80 11.49 -3.97
CA LYS A 9 26.88 10.52 -5.08
C LYS A 9 27.17 9.16 -4.49
N SER A 10 26.37 8.19 -4.84
CA SER A 10 26.49 6.83 -4.34
C SER A 10 26.31 5.83 -5.48
N LEU A 11 26.97 4.69 -5.37
CA LEU A 11 26.94 3.61 -6.35
C LEU A 11 26.53 2.32 -5.65
N PHE A 12 25.50 1.63 -6.15
CA PHE A 12 25.15 0.28 -5.74
C PHE A 12 24.81 -0.60 -6.94
N GLU A 13 24.74 -1.89 -6.73
CA GLU A 13 24.26 -2.81 -7.76
C GLU A 13 22.73 -2.90 -7.69
N LEU A 14 22.03 -2.50 -8.75
CA LEU A 14 20.57 -2.64 -8.86
C LEU A 14 20.22 -3.73 -9.88
N ASN A 15 19.64 -4.83 -9.40
CA ASN A 15 19.24 -5.96 -10.25
C ASN A 15 20.37 -6.49 -11.14
N GLY A 16 21.59 -6.56 -10.60
CA GLY A 16 22.77 -7.06 -11.31
C GLY A 16 23.48 -6.03 -12.20
N ALA A 17 23.06 -4.77 -12.21
CA ALA A 17 23.70 -3.69 -12.94
C ALA A 17 24.20 -2.60 -11.97
N ALA A 18 25.38 -2.04 -12.27
CA ALA A 18 25.89 -0.89 -11.53
C ALA A 18 24.97 0.32 -11.74
N TYR A 19 24.57 0.96 -10.66
CA TYR A 19 23.64 2.07 -10.66
C TYR A 19 24.20 3.22 -9.83
N GLU A 20 24.47 4.37 -10.48
CA GLU A 20 24.91 5.60 -9.84
C GLU A 20 23.71 6.52 -9.63
N PHE A 21 23.63 7.14 -8.46
CA PHE A 21 22.56 8.08 -8.13
C PHE A 21 23.05 9.21 -7.24
N GLU A 22 22.33 10.31 -7.27
CA GLU A 22 22.51 11.44 -6.36
C GLU A 22 21.36 11.47 -5.35
N CYS A 23 21.65 11.67 -4.10
CA CYS A 23 20.63 11.76 -3.06
C CYS A 23 21.04 12.77 -1.97
N GLU A 24 20.05 13.33 -1.30
CA GLU A 24 20.29 14.09 -0.09
C GLU A 24 20.73 13.16 1.06
N PRO A 25 21.55 13.64 2.03
CA PRO A 25 22.05 12.79 3.11
C PRO A 25 20.98 12.10 3.94
N HIS A 26 19.79 12.67 4.01
CA HIS A 26 18.66 12.16 4.79
C HIS A 26 17.63 11.37 3.93
N GLU A 27 17.85 11.29 2.62
CA GLU A 27 16.90 10.65 1.71
C GLU A 27 16.87 9.13 1.92
N SER A 28 15.67 8.56 1.97
CA SER A 28 15.51 7.12 2.10
C SER A 28 15.77 6.40 0.77
N LEU A 29 16.24 5.15 0.85
CA LEU A 29 16.40 4.32 -0.35
C LEU A 29 15.07 4.12 -1.09
N MET A 30 13.94 4.11 -0.37
CA MET A 30 12.61 4.06 -0.98
C MET A 30 12.38 5.27 -1.91
N ALA A 31 12.70 6.49 -1.45
CA ALA A 31 12.48 7.70 -2.23
C ALA A 31 13.33 7.69 -3.50
N VAL A 32 14.61 7.32 -3.40
CA VAL A 32 15.51 7.18 -4.55
C VAL A 32 14.98 6.15 -5.54
N LEU A 33 14.66 4.92 -5.10
CA LEU A 33 14.18 3.86 -5.99
C LEU A 33 12.86 4.24 -6.69
N ARG A 34 11.94 4.91 -5.99
CA ARG A 34 10.68 5.37 -6.60
C ARG A 34 10.90 6.50 -7.60
N ARG A 35 11.80 7.46 -7.32
CA ARG A 35 12.21 8.50 -8.28
C ARG A 35 12.76 7.90 -9.57
N GLU A 36 13.46 6.78 -9.46
CA GLU A 36 13.99 6.01 -10.59
C GLU A 36 12.97 5.03 -11.19
N ARG A 37 11.70 5.19 -10.85
CA ARG A 37 10.57 4.41 -11.39
C ARG A 37 10.63 2.92 -11.09
N ILE A 38 11.25 2.53 -9.98
CA ILE A 38 11.16 1.18 -9.44
C ILE A 38 9.83 1.04 -8.69
N TRP A 39 8.78 0.80 -9.44
CA TRP A 39 7.41 0.84 -8.95
C TRP A 39 7.03 -0.31 -8.03
N SER A 40 7.81 -1.38 -7.99
CA SER A 40 7.59 -2.48 -7.05
C SER A 40 7.86 -2.08 -5.60
N VAL A 41 8.69 -1.07 -5.38
CA VAL A 41 8.94 -0.49 -4.06
C VAL A 41 7.77 0.39 -3.68
N LYS A 42 6.86 -0.12 -2.84
CA LYS A 42 5.60 0.54 -2.55
C LYS A 42 5.70 1.49 -1.35
N HIS A 43 5.06 2.64 -1.50
CA HIS A 43 4.96 3.67 -0.47
C HIS A 43 3.78 3.36 0.47
N GLY A 44 4.04 2.70 1.62
CA GLY A 44 2.99 2.26 2.55
C GLY A 44 2.94 3.07 3.84
N CYS A 45 3.76 2.70 4.84
CA CYS A 45 3.69 3.26 6.19
C CYS A 45 4.80 4.26 6.54
N GLU A 46 5.94 4.21 5.87
CA GLU A 46 7.18 4.98 6.15
C GLU A 46 7.76 4.76 7.56
N THR A 47 7.29 3.77 8.28
CA THR A 47 7.73 3.44 9.65
C THR A 47 8.47 2.11 9.77
N GLY A 48 8.69 1.41 8.63
CA GLY A 48 9.36 0.11 8.62
C GLY A 48 8.47 -1.09 8.96
N GLU A 49 7.18 -0.88 9.26
CA GLU A 49 6.30 -1.93 9.79
C GLU A 49 5.59 -2.75 8.71
N CYS A 50 5.10 -2.11 7.64
CA CYS A 50 4.24 -2.81 6.67
C CYS A 50 4.99 -3.69 5.67
N GLY A 51 6.29 -3.50 5.50
CA GLY A 51 7.13 -4.27 4.60
C GLY A 51 6.88 -4.09 3.09
N ALA A 52 5.90 -3.28 2.67
CA ALA A 52 5.53 -3.13 1.26
C ALA A 52 6.65 -2.52 0.39
N CYS A 53 7.55 -1.76 0.98
CA CYS A 53 8.72 -1.16 0.33
C CYS A 53 9.97 -2.05 0.31
N SER A 54 9.87 -3.31 0.76
CA SER A 54 11.05 -4.17 0.93
C SER A 54 11.70 -4.56 -0.39
N VAL A 55 13.03 -4.60 -0.36
CA VAL A 55 13.91 -5.13 -1.40
C VAL A 55 14.79 -6.23 -0.79
N LEU A 56 15.55 -6.96 -1.61
CA LEU A 56 16.65 -7.77 -1.10
C LEU A 56 17.92 -6.93 -1.11
N LEU A 57 18.43 -6.63 0.06
CA LEU A 57 19.72 -5.96 0.25
C LEU A 57 20.76 -7.00 0.66
N ASP A 58 21.72 -7.30 -0.21
CA ASP A 58 22.65 -8.41 -0.08
C ASP A 58 21.93 -9.73 0.25
N GLY A 59 20.82 -9.99 -0.43
CA GLY A 59 19.99 -11.20 -0.26
C GLY A 59 19.05 -11.19 0.94
N LYS A 60 19.05 -10.15 1.78
CA LYS A 60 18.19 -10.03 2.96
C LYS A 60 17.01 -9.10 2.70
N LEU A 61 15.80 -9.55 3.04
CA LEU A 61 14.61 -8.71 2.94
C LEU A 61 14.73 -7.50 3.87
N THR A 62 14.72 -6.29 3.30
CA THR A 62 14.98 -5.04 4.01
C THR A 62 13.97 -3.98 3.61
N PRO A 63 13.24 -3.35 4.57
CA PRO A 63 12.35 -2.24 4.28
C PRO A 63 13.16 -0.98 3.95
N THR A 64 12.90 -0.39 2.78
CA THR A 64 13.69 0.74 2.25
C THR A 64 13.26 2.09 2.77
N CYS A 65 12.09 2.23 3.35
CA CYS A 65 11.59 3.50 3.90
C CYS A 65 12.34 3.99 5.15
N VAL A 66 13.00 3.08 5.87
CA VAL A 66 13.80 3.36 7.07
C VAL A 66 15.30 3.17 6.86
N LEU A 67 15.71 2.91 5.61
CA LEU A 67 17.10 2.79 5.21
C LEU A 67 17.50 4.06 4.45
N LEU A 68 18.56 4.75 4.87
CA LEU A 68 19.11 5.88 4.14
C LEU A 68 19.73 5.40 2.81
N ALA A 69 19.54 6.17 1.74
CA ALA A 69 20.03 5.79 0.42
C ALA A 69 21.55 5.56 0.40
N GLY A 70 22.32 6.39 1.06
CA GLY A 70 23.78 6.23 1.20
C GLY A 70 24.22 4.93 1.89
N GLN A 71 23.36 4.28 2.68
CA GLN A 71 23.68 2.98 3.30
C GLN A 71 23.65 1.81 2.31
N ALA A 72 23.13 2.02 1.10
CA ALA A 72 23.15 1.03 0.04
C ALA A 72 24.45 1.07 -0.79
N GLU A 73 25.35 2.03 -0.54
CA GLU A 73 26.62 2.14 -1.28
C GLU A 73 27.42 0.85 -1.25
N GLY A 74 27.89 0.42 -2.42
CA GLY A 74 28.66 -0.80 -2.61
C GLY A 74 27.90 -2.11 -2.39
N ARG A 75 26.59 -2.06 -2.15
CA ARG A 75 25.77 -3.24 -1.85
C ARG A 75 24.94 -3.69 -3.06
N SER A 76 24.39 -4.89 -2.99
CA SER A 76 23.48 -5.42 -4.01
C SER A 76 22.04 -5.22 -3.59
N VAL A 77 21.26 -4.54 -4.43
CA VAL A 77 19.82 -4.28 -4.26
C VAL A 77 19.06 -5.05 -5.34
N VAL A 78 18.21 -5.99 -4.93
CA VAL A 78 17.35 -6.73 -5.86
C VAL A 78 15.89 -6.38 -5.60
N THR A 79 15.20 -5.98 -6.65
CA THR A 79 13.76 -5.72 -6.67
C THR A 79 13.02 -6.78 -7.47
N VAL A 80 11.70 -6.81 -7.42
CA VAL A 80 10.92 -7.83 -8.13
C VAL A 80 11.07 -7.73 -9.65
N GLU A 81 11.37 -6.55 -10.17
CA GLU A 81 11.68 -6.31 -11.59
C GLU A 81 12.90 -7.09 -12.05
N GLY A 82 13.88 -7.30 -11.16
CA GLY A 82 15.11 -8.04 -11.43
C GLY A 82 14.95 -9.56 -11.44
N LEU A 83 13.81 -10.09 -10.94
CA LEU A 83 13.61 -11.54 -10.89
C LEU A 83 13.23 -12.15 -12.23
N ALA A 84 12.45 -11.43 -13.04
CA ALA A 84 11.95 -11.94 -14.31
C ALA A 84 12.95 -11.75 -15.44
N ALA A 85 13.26 -12.80 -16.18
CA ALA A 85 13.82 -12.66 -17.51
C ALA A 85 12.78 -11.99 -18.41
N ARG A 86 13.24 -11.14 -19.35
CA ARG A 86 12.42 -10.20 -20.19
C ARG A 86 10.94 -10.58 -20.45
N LEU A 87 10.63 -11.82 -20.78
CA LEU A 87 9.29 -12.27 -21.15
C LEU A 87 8.69 -13.28 -20.17
N GLU A 88 9.51 -14.05 -19.48
CA GLU A 88 9.06 -15.14 -18.59
C GLU A 88 9.01 -14.68 -17.13
N LEU A 89 8.05 -15.19 -16.39
CA LEU A 89 7.99 -15.01 -14.95
C LEU A 89 9.01 -15.92 -14.26
N HIS A 90 9.64 -15.41 -13.22
CA HIS A 90 10.37 -16.28 -12.29
C HIS A 90 9.39 -17.30 -11.67
N PRO A 91 9.79 -18.56 -11.38
CA PRO A 91 8.90 -19.57 -10.80
C PRO A 91 8.12 -19.09 -9.56
N ILE A 92 8.72 -18.24 -8.73
CA ILE A 92 8.05 -17.64 -7.59
C ILE A 92 6.92 -16.69 -8.05
N GLN A 93 7.19 -15.81 -9.02
CA GLN A 93 6.19 -14.91 -9.58
C GLN A 93 5.03 -15.69 -10.19
N GLN A 94 5.34 -16.74 -10.95
CA GLN A 94 4.33 -17.62 -11.56
C GLN A 94 3.48 -18.30 -10.51
N ALA A 95 4.06 -18.81 -9.43
CA ALA A 95 3.31 -19.45 -8.34
C ALA A 95 2.32 -18.47 -7.67
N PHE A 96 2.70 -17.20 -7.49
CA PHE A 96 1.78 -16.18 -6.95
C PHE A 96 0.62 -15.88 -7.90
N VAL A 97 0.85 -15.91 -9.21
CA VAL A 97 -0.22 -15.77 -10.22
C VAL A 97 -1.14 -16.99 -10.19
N ASP A 98 -0.57 -18.19 -10.26
CA ASP A 98 -1.31 -19.45 -10.35
C ASP A 98 -2.21 -19.70 -9.13
N THR A 99 -1.70 -19.46 -7.93
CA THR A 99 -2.45 -19.67 -6.68
C THR A 99 -3.53 -18.63 -6.44
N GLY A 100 -3.57 -17.54 -7.24
CA GLY A 100 -4.43 -16.40 -6.95
C GLY A 100 -4.04 -15.69 -5.65
N ALA A 101 -2.74 -15.70 -5.28
CA ALA A 101 -2.20 -15.01 -4.13
C ALA A 101 -2.23 -13.48 -4.29
N ILE A 102 -2.52 -13.00 -5.49
CA ILE A 102 -2.56 -11.58 -5.84
C ILE A 102 -4.01 -11.11 -5.87
N GLN A 103 -4.41 -10.32 -4.86
CA GLN A 103 -5.71 -9.63 -4.88
C GLN A 103 -5.50 -8.16 -5.26
N CYS A 104 -5.40 -7.20 -4.32
CA CYS A 104 -5.09 -5.83 -4.71
C CYS A 104 -3.67 -5.71 -5.30
N GLY A 105 -2.74 -6.55 -4.90
CA GLY A 105 -1.38 -6.64 -5.45
C GLY A 105 -0.37 -5.70 -4.81
N TYR A 106 -0.78 -4.88 -3.84
CA TYR A 106 0.12 -3.89 -3.23
C TYR A 106 1.31 -4.53 -2.49
N CYS A 107 1.06 -5.57 -1.71
CA CYS A 107 2.09 -6.32 -0.98
C CYS A 107 2.83 -7.35 -1.85
N THR A 108 2.34 -7.64 -3.05
CA THR A 108 2.83 -8.76 -3.87
C THR A 108 4.32 -8.70 -4.18
N PRO A 109 4.91 -7.57 -4.60
CA PRO A 109 6.35 -7.50 -4.87
C PRO A 109 7.18 -7.91 -3.65
N ALA A 110 6.87 -7.34 -2.50
CA ALA A 110 7.60 -7.63 -1.26
C ALA A 110 7.40 -9.08 -0.79
N MET A 111 6.20 -9.66 -0.95
CA MET A 111 5.97 -11.08 -0.63
C MET A 111 6.73 -12.01 -1.56
N ILE A 112 6.86 -11.69 -2.84
CA ILE A 112 7.67 -12.44 -3.79
C ILE A 112 9.15 -12.40 -3.37
N LEU A 113 9.67 -11.22 -2.97
CA LEU A 113 11.04 -11.08 -2.48
C LEU A 113 11.26 -11.78 -1.14
N ALA A 114 10.30 -11.75 -0.23
CA ALA A 114 10.35 -12.51 1.03
C ALA A 114 10.43 -14.02 0.75
N THR A 115 9.63 -14.50 -0.20
CA THR A 115 9.68 -15.89 -0.66
C THR A 115 11.04 -16.23 -1.28
N LYS A 116 11.59 -15.34 -2.10
CA LYS A 116 12.92 -15.50 -2.70
C LYS A 116 14.00 -15.60 -1.62
N ALA A 117 14.00 -14.69 -0.65
CA ALA A 117 14.94 -14.71 0.47
C ALA A 117 14.88 -16.04 1.23
N LEU A 118 13.68 -16.54 1.53
CA LEU A 118 13.51 -17.84 2.18
C LEU A 118 14.07 -18.96 1.32
N LEU A 119 13.68 -19.06 0.04
CA LEU A 119 14.02 -20.17 -0.84
C LEU A 119 15.47 -20.16 -1.31
N ASP A 120 16.21 -19.08 -1.13
CA ASP A 120 17.66 -19.06 -1.36
C ASP A 120 18.41 -19.86 -0.30
N HIS A 121 17.91 -19.90 0.93
CA HIS A 121 18.53 -20.57 2.07
C HIS A 121 17.88 -21.92 2.39
N GLU A 122 16.54 -22.01 2.27
CA GLU A 122 15.77 -23.22 2.59
C GLU A 122 14.98 -23.69 1.37
N LYS A 123 15.42 -24.79 0.77
CA LYS A 123 14.81 -25.32 -0.47
C LYS A 123 13.52 -26.10 -0.22
N ASN A 124 13.30 -26.55 1.01
CA ASN A 124 12.12 -27.32 1.41
C ASN A 124 11.51 -26.75 2.70
N PRO A 125 10.99 -25.51 2.66
CA PRO A 125 10.50 -24.88 3.86
C PRO A 125 9.27 -25.60 4.41
N THR A 126 9.19 -25.68 5.71
CA THR A 126 7.96 -26.03 6.41
C THR A 126 6.93 -24.89 6.26
N GLU A 127 5.66 -25.20 6.50
CA GLU A 127 4.62 -24.17 6.54
C GLU A 127 4.91 -23.07 7.57
N ALA A 128 5.44 -23.43 8.73
CA ALA A 128 5.82 -22.49 9.77
C ALA A 128 6.90 -21.50 9.29
N GLN A 129 7.95 -21.99 8.63
CA GLN A 129 9.00 -21.14 8.04
C GLN A 129 8.45 -20.24 6.93
N ALA A 130 7.55 -20.76 6.11
CA ALA A 130 6.89 -19.95 5.07
C ALA A 130 6.01 -18.84 5.69
N ARG A 131 5.29 -19.11 6.78
CA ARG A 131 4.51 -18.11 7.52
C ARG A 131 5.40 -17.04 8.13
N GLU A 132 6.50 -17.45 8.75
CA GLU A 132 7.47 -16.53 9.34
C GLU A 132 8.08 -15.61 8.29
N ALA A 133 8.48 -16.15 7.15
CA ALA A 133 9.04 -15.35 6.05
C ALA A 133 8.06 -14.29 5.50
N LEU A 134 6.77 -14.62 5.42
CA LEU A 134 5.73 -13.68 4.98
C LEU A 134 5.31 -12.69 6.08
N GLY A 135 5.61 -12.97 7.35
CA GLY A 135 5.17 -12.18 8.51
C GLY A 135 5.64 -10.72 8.48
N GLY A 136 6.78 -10.44 7.83
CA GLY A 136 7.33 -9.10 7.67
C GLY A 136 6.64 -8.25 6.58
N VAL A 137 5.64 -8.79 5.86
CA VAL A 137 4.93 -8.07 4.79
C VAL A 137 3.43 -8.11 5.04
N LEU A 138 2.85 -6.97 5.40
CA LEU A 138 1.42 -6.89 5.72
C LEU A 138 0.53 -7.00 4.48
N CYS A 139 -0.47 -7.87 4.56
CA CYS A 139 -1.54 -8.01 3.57
C CYS A 139 -2.91 -7.92 4.22
N ARG A 140 -3.77 -7.05 3.71
CA ARG A 140 -5.15 -6.90 4.20
C ARG A 140 -6.17 -7.74 3.44
N CYS A 141 -5.81 -8.26 2.26
CA CYS A 141 -6.76 -8.87 1.32
C CYS A 141 -6.87 -10.38 1.43
N THR A 142 -5.74 -11.11 1.58
CA THR A 142 -5.64 -12.54 1.29
C THR A 142 -5.85 -13.45 2.49
N GLY A 143 -5.73 -12.92 3.71
CA GLY A 143 -5.64 -13.75 4.92
C GLY A 143 -4.41 -14.67 4.92
N TYR A 144 -3.43 -14.44 4.03
CA TYR A 144 -2.17 -15.16 3.86
C TYR A 144 -2.29 -16.61 3.37
N VAL A 145 -3.49 -17.17 3.22
CA VAL A 145 -3.68 -18.56 2.79
C VAL A 145 -3.05 -18.82 1.42
N LYS A 146 -3.46 -18.05 0.41
CA LYS A 146 -2.94 -18.20 -0.95
C LYS A 146 -1.48 -17.79 -1.12
N PRO A 147 -0.98 -16.70 -0.51
CA PRO A 147 0.45 -16.42 -0.46
C PRO A 147 1.29 -17.57 0.11
N LEU A 148 0.83 -18.21 1.18
CA LEU A 148 1.51 -19.36 1.76
C LEU A 148 1.54 -20.54 0.78
N GLN A 149 0.42 -20.83 0.11
CA GLN A 149 0.37 -21.82 -0.97
C GLN A 149 1.36 -21.48 -2.08
N ALA A 150 1.49 -20.20 -2.45
CA ALA A 150 2.46 -19.77 -3.45
C ALA A 150 3.90 -20.04 -3.03
N VAL A 151 4.26 -19.81 -1.76
CA VAL A 151 5.60 -20.16 -1.24
C VAL A 151 5.89 -21.64 -1.39
N LEU A 152 5.00 -22.51 -0.90
CA LEU A 152 5.19 -23.97 -0.96
C LEU A 152 5.22 -24.48 -2.41
N ARG A 153 4.35 -23.94 -3.28
CA ARG A 153 4.34 -24.26 -4.72
C ARG A 153 5.64 -23.82 -5.39
N SER A 154 6.14 -22.63 -5.07
CA SER A 154 7.43 -22.15 -5.56
C SER A 154 8.58 -23.05 -5.18
N ALA A 155 8.60 -23.49 -3.93
CA ALA A 155 9.61 -24.41 -3.42
C ALA A 155 9.60 -25.73 -4.18
N ALA A 156 8.43 -26.36 -4.37
CA ALA A 156 8.27 -27.58 -5.13
C ALA A 156 8.74 -27.42 -6.60
N THR A 157 8.31 -26.35 -7.27
CA THR A 157 8.72 -26.04 -8.64
C THR A 157 10.24 -25.88 -8.77
N LEU A 158 10.87 -25.15 -7.84
CA LEU A 158 12.33 -24.92 -7.84
C LEU A 158 13.14 -26.17 -7.55
N ARG A 159 12.57 -27.18 -6.86
CA ARG A 159 13.16 -28.52 -6.71
C ARG A 159 12.96 -29.41 -7.93
N GLY A 160 12.24 -28.95 -8.97
CA GLY A 160 11.94 -29.74 -10.17
C GLY A 160 10.79 -30.73 -10.00
N GLU A 161 9.98 -30.57 -8.97
CA GLU A 161 8.80 -31.42 -8.76
C GLU A 161 7.69 -31.06 -9.76
N VAL A 162 6.93 -32.05 -10.18
CA VAL A 162 5.73 -31.81 -11.00
C VAL A 162 4.63 -31.25 -10.09
N VAL A 163 4.32 -29.99 -10.28
CA VAL A 163 3.28 -29.31 -9.50
C VAL A 163 1.98 -29.29 -10.33
N PRO A 164 0.90 -29.91 -9.82
CA PRO A 164 -0.34 -30.00 -10.58
C PRO A 164 -0.93 -28.61 -10.87
N PRO A 165 -1.71 -28.45 -11.94
CA PRO A 165 -2.51 -27.26 -12.16
C PRO A 165 -3.43 -26.99 -10.97
N ILE A 166 -3.77 -25.72 -10.74
CA ILE A 166 -4.72 -25.34 -9.69
C ILE A 166 -6.12 -25.38 -10.31
N ASP A 167 -6.86 -26.40 -9.95
CA ASP A 167 -8.25 -26.63 -10.36
C ASP A 167 -9.25 -26.34 -9.23
N GLY A 168 -9.10 -25.16 -8.62
CA GLY A 168 -10.02 -24.66 -7.58
C GLY A 168 -9.68 -25.06 -6.14
N GLY A 169 -8.81 -26.04 -5.91
CA GLY A 169 -8.54 -26.58 -4.58
C GLY A 169 -7.28 -26.08 -3.87
N GLY A 170 -6.28 -25.61 -4.60
CA GLY A 170 -4.97 -25.23 -4.02
C GLY A 170 -4.24 -26.40 -3.35
N ILE A 171 -3.06 -26.14 -2.80
CA ILE A 171 -2.38 -27.11 -1.90
C ILE A 171 -3.12 -27.06 -0.56
N PRO A 172 -3.55 -28.22 0.00
CA PRO A 172 -4.15 -28.24 1.33
C PRO A 172 -3.19 -27.62 2.34
N ILE A 173 -3.66 -26.61 3.06
CA ILE A 173 -2.96 -26.06 4.21
C ILE A 173 -3.71 -26.56 5.43
N GLU A 174 -3.00 -27.19 6.34
CA GLU A 174 -3.59 -27.54 7.63
C GLU A 174 -4.11 -26.26 8.31
N PRO A 175 -5.35 -26.29 8.86
CA PRO A 175 -5.89 -25.12 9.54
C PRO A 175 -4.97 -24.71 10.69
N ILE A 176 -4.70 -23.40 10.78
CA ILE A 176 -3.79 -22.81 11.81
C ILE A 176 -4.29 -23.10 13.22
N PHE A 177 -5.56 -23.36 13.36
CA PHE A 177 -6.20 -23.73 14.61
C PHE A 177 -6.39 -25.25 14.61
N GLY A 178 -5.44 -25.94 15.21
CA GLY A 178 -5.40 -27.41 15.33
C GLY A 178 -6.45 -27.97 16.31
N ALA A 179 -7.66 -27.47 16.26
CA ALA A 179 -8.82 -28.11 16.88
C ALA A 179 -9.93 -28.19 15.82
N PRO A 180 -10.64 -29.32 15.70
CA PRO A 180 -11.90 -29.32 15.00
C PRO A 180 -12.76 -28.19 15.58
N LEU A 181 -13.39 -27.40 14.73
CA LEU A 181 -14.43 -26.49 15.21
C LEU A 181 -15.38 -27.36 16.01
N ASP A 182 -15.52 -27.05 17.31
CA ASP A 182 -16.48 -27.72 18.18
C ASP A 182 -17.85 -27.61 17.49
N GLU A 183 -18.38 -28.74 17.03
CA GLU A 183 -19.69 -28.82 16.38
C GLU A 183 -20.83 -28.60 17.39
N SER A 184 -20.50 -28.23 18.62
CA SER A 184 -21.46 -27.81 19.61
C SER A 184 -22.24 -26.59 19.08
N PRO A 185 -23.56 -26.60 19.13
CA PRO A 185 -24.34 -25.44 18.73
C PRO A 185 -23.92 -24.23 19.58
N PRO A 186 -23.80 -23.03 18.98
CA PRO A 186 -23.44 -21.83 19.73
C PRO A 186 -24.40 -21.66 20.90
N PRO A 187 -23.90 -21.16 22.07
CA PRO A 187 -24.75 -20.93 23.23
C PRO A 187 -25.95 -20.06 22.83
N PRO A 188 -27.14 -20.30 23.40
CA PRO A 188 -28.32 -19.55 23.04
C PRO A 188 -28.08 -18.07 23.31
N VAL A 189 -28.28 -17.24 22.30
CA VAL A 189 -28.23 -15.78 22.44
C VAL A 189 -29.31 -15.37 23.44
N PRO A 190 -29.02 -14.55 24.48
CA PRO A 190 -30.04 -14.11 25.41
C PRO A 190 -31.18 -13.43 24.66
N ALA A 191 -32.41 -13.90 24.89
CA ALA A 191 -33.60 -13.30 24.33
C ALA A 191 -33.79 -11.88 24.90
N GLY A 192 -33.50 -10.86 24.09
CA GLY A 192 -33.63 -9.47 24.54
C GLY A 192 -33.17 -8.47 23.47
N GLY A 193 -33.67 -8.59 22.27
CA GLY A 193 -33.50 -7.60 21.24
C GLY A 193 -34.07 -8.15 19.95
N ALA A 194 -35.21 -7.64 19.52
CA ALA A 194 -35.81 -8.00 18.24
C ALA A 194 -34.90 -7.49 17.07
N LEU A 195 -33.84 -8.22 16.82
CA LEU A 195 -33.28 -8.29 15.48
C LEU A 195 -34.23 -9.24 14.75
N THR A 196 -35.06 -8.71 13.89
CA THR A 196 -35.77 -9.48 12.89
C THR A 196 -34.70 -10.32 12.18
N GLU A 197 -34.74 -11.63 12.41
CA GLU A 197 -33.97 -12.62 11.69
C GLU A 197 -34.34 -12.53 10.21
N GLN A 198 -33.67 -11.66 9.49
CA GLN A 198 -33.45 -11.92 8.10
C GLN A 198 -32.36 -13.00 8.06
N HIS A 199 -32.76 -14.24 8.20
CA HIS A 199 -31.97 -15.35 7.73
C HIS A 199 -31.72 -15.08 6.25
N ILE A 200 -30.54 -14.51 5.95
CA ILE A 200 -29.96 -14.74 4.64
C ILE A 200 -29.64 -16.23 4.68
N ALA A 201 -30.61 -17.03 4.24
CA ALA A 201 -30.34 -18.40 3.88
C ALA A 201 -29.27 -18.31 2.81
N ILE A 202 -28.01 -18.44 3.21
CA ILE A 202 -26.95 -18.80 2.27
C ILE A 202 -27.40 -20.19 1.82
N ASN A 203 -28.13 -20.21 0.71
CA ASN A 203 -28.57 -21.42 0.10
C ASN A 203 -27.30 -22.13 -0.35
N SER A 204 -26.76 -22.98 0.51
CA SER A 204 -25.73 -23.97 0.18
C SER A 204 -26.30 -25.07 -0.73
N GLY A 205 -27.35 -24.75 -1.47
CA GLY A 205 -27.85 -25.58 -2.54
C GLY A 205 -26.70 -25.79 -3.50
N VAL A 206 -26.26 -27.05 -3.57
CA VAL A 206 -25.35 -27.54 -4.58
C VAL A 206 -25.90 -27.06 -5.91
N ARG A 207 -25.25 -26.07 -6.54
CA ARG A 207 -25.59 -25.67 -7.91
C ARG A 207 -25.26 -26.84 -8.80
N THR A 208 -26.27 -27.47 -9.33
CA THR A 208 -26.13 -28.53 -10.30
C THR A 208 -25.83 -28.04 -11.71
N GLU A 209 -25.85 -26.71 -11.90
CA GLU A 209 -25.52 -26.09 -13.18
C GLU A 209 -24.03 -25.75 -13.20
N THR A 210 -23.31 -26.30 -14.16
CA THR A 210 -21.93 -25.92 -14.48
C THR A 210 -21.96 -24.55 -15.15
N THR A 211 -21.37 -23.55 -14.48
CA THR A 211 -21.20 -22.23 -15.08
C THR A 211 -19.88 -22.17 -15.84
N ALA A 212 -19.73 -21.23 -16.78
CA ALA A 212 -18.50 -21.07 -17.55
C ALA A 212 -17.37 -20.42 -16.76
N VAL A 213 -17.69 -19.63 -15.72
CA VAL A 213 -16.72 -18.83 -14.96
C VAL A 213 -16.84 -19.08 -13.46
N VAL A 214 -18.06 -19.01 -12.92
CA VAL A 214 -18.28 -19.17 -11.47
C VAL A 214 -17.94 -20.60 -11.05
N GLY A 215 -17.02 -20.73 -10.08
CA GLY A 215 -16.53 -22.03 -9.61
C GLY A 215 -15.31 -22.55 -10.37
N HIS A 216 -14.81 -21.80 -11.35
CA HIS A 216 -13.57 -22.09 -12.05
C HIS A 216 -12.45 -21.14 -11.60
N PRO A 217 -11.18 -21.61 -11.56
CA PRO A 217 -10.03 -20.76 -11.24
C PRO A 217 -9.67 -19.89 -12.45
N GLU A 218 -10.14 -18.64 -12.44
CA GLU A 218 -9.83 -17.68 -13.49
C GLU A 218 -8.62 -16.82 -13.10
N PRO A 219 -7.62 -16.65 -13.98
CA PRO A 219 -6.48 -15.78 -13.73
C PRO A 219 -6.92 -14.32 -13.60
N LYS A 220 -6.41 -13.62 -12.56
CA LYS A 220 -6.64 -12.19 -12.43
C LYS A 220 -5.97 -11.46 -13.60
N VAL A 221 -6.71 -10.61 -14.30
CA VAL A 221 -6.30 -9.96 -15.58
C VAL A 221 -5.01 -9.14 -15.48
N ASP A 222 -4.68 -8.57 -14.33
CA ASP A 222 -3.49 -7.76 -14.08
C ASP A 222 -2.44 -8.46 -13.20
N ALA A 223 -2.64 -9.74 -12.83
CA ALA A 223 -1.77 -10.48 -11.92
C ALA A 223 -0.30 -10.49 -12.38
N VAL A 224 -0.07 -10.71 -13.67
CA VAL A 224 1.27 -10.72 -14.25
C VAL A 224 1.96 -9.35 -14.13
N ARG A 225 1.23 -8.26 -14.37
CA ARG A 225 1.76 -6.89 -14.21
C ARG A 225 2.16 -6.63 -12.76
N LEU A 226 1.31 -7.01 -11.82
CA LEU A 226 1.53 -6.85 -10.37
C LEU A 226 2.73 -7.70 -9.91
N ALA A 227 2.84 -8.95 -10.36
CA ALA A 227 3.96 -9.83 -10.06
C ALA A 227 5.29 -9.31 -10.61
N LYS A 228 5.27 -8.58 -11.73
CA LYS A 228 6.46 -7.96 -12.35
C LYS A 228 6.79 -6.57 -11.81
N GLY A 229 6.08 -6.06 -10.82
CA GLY A 229 6.31 -4.73 -10.25
C GLY A 229 5.92 -3.56 -11.16
N ARG A 230 5.10 -3.78 -12.20
CA ARG A 230 4.71 -2.72 -13.14
C ARG A 230 3.78 -1.71 -12.48
N PRO A 231 3.78 -0.42 -12.93
CA PRO A 231 2.91 0.61 -12.36
C PRO A 231 1.43 0.25 -12.59
N VAL A 232 0.63 0.27 -11.53
CA VAL A 232 -0.79 -0.12 -11.54
C VAL A 232 -1.63 0.77 -10.62
N PHE A 233 -1.02 1.37 -9.61
CA PHE A 233 -1.69 2.16 -8.59
C PHE A 233 -1.62 3.65 -8.90
N THR A 234 -2.54 4.42 -8.33
CA THR A 234 -2.58 5.89 -8.51
C THR A 234 -1.25 6.55 -8.13
N ASP A 235 -0.60 6.05 -7.07
CA ASP A 235 0.71 6.54 -6.60
C ASP A 235 1.88 6.23 -7.58
N ASP A 236 1.65 5.36 -8.54
CA ASP A 236 2.64 5.01 -9.58
C ASP A 236 2.42 5.83 -10.88
N ILE A 237 1.42 6.73 -10.91
CA ILE A 237 1.05 7.48 -12.12
C ILE A 237 1.80 8.81 -12.15
N GLU A 238 2.56 9.01 -13.20
CA GLU A 238 3.24 10.27 -13.52
C GLU A 238 2.88 10.72 -14.93
N PHE A 239 2.51 11.98 -15.05
CA PHE A 239 2.32 12.65 -16.35
C PHE A 239 3.36 13.74 -16.52
N PRO A 240 3.76 14.06 -17.76
CA PRO A 240 4.52 15.28 -18.04
C PRO A 240 3.76 16.50 -17.46
N ASP A 241 4.48 17.40 -16.83
CA ASP A 241 3.94 18.63 -16.23
C ASP A 241 2.86 18.42 -15.16
N MET A 242 2.85 17.25 -14.51
CA MET A 242 1.95 16.98 -13.40
C MET A 242 2.25 17.89 -12.21
N LEU A 243 1.21 18.53 -11.67
CA LEU A 243 1.32 19.32 -10.46
C LEU A 243 1.21 18.42 -9.22
N HIS A 244 1.95 18.82 -8.19
CA HIS A 244 1.95 18.17 -6.89
C HIS A 244 1.16 18.99 -5.88
N ALA A 245 0.23 18.34 -5.17
CA ALA A 245 -0.60 19.00 -4.19
C ALA A 245 -0.13 18.72 -2.76
N ALA A 246 -0.18 19.76 -1.92
CA ALA A 246 0.03 19.64 -0.48
C ALA A 246 -1.13 20.28 0.28
N LEU A 247 -1.44 19.73 1.46
CA LEU A 247 -2.56 20.17 2.31
C LEU A 247 -2.03 20.92 3.53
N LEU A 248 -2.55 22.14 3.75
CA LEU A 248 -2.46 22.81 5.04
C LEU A 248 -3.56 22.26 5.94
N THR A 249 -3.17 21.77 7.10
CA THR A 249 -4.10 21.23 8.10
C THR A 249 -4.13 22.05 9.38
N SER A 250 -5.26 21.99 10.09
CA SER A 250 -5.45 22.72 11.33
C SER A 250 -4.66 22.13 12.51
N PRO A 251 -3.96 22.96 13.28
CA PRO A 251 -3.38 22.55 14.56
C PRO A 251 -4.43 22.54 15.72
N HIS A 252 -5.64 23.08 15.48
CA HIS A 252 -6.68 23.22 16.49
C HIS A 252 -7.71 22.10 16.39
N ALA A 253 -8.12 21.58 17.54
CA ALA A 253 -9.19 20.58 17.64
C ALA A 253 -10.58 21.15 17.27
N HIS A 254 -10.82 22.43 17.54
CA HIS A 254 -12.05 23.12 17.19
C HIS A 254 -11.80 24.62 17.10
N ALA A 255 -11.98 25.22 15.93
CA ALA A 255 -11.81 26.65 15.73
C ALA A 255 -12.63 27.16 14.54
N ARG A 256 -12.92 28.46 14.55
CA ARG A 256 -13.33 29.18 13.34
C ARG A 256 -12.11 29.75 12.65
N ILE A 257 -12.11 29.74 11.35
CA ILE A 257 -11.14 30.46 10.51
C ILE A 257 -11.69 31.87 10.32
N ARG A 258 -11.00 32.88 10.86
CA ARG A 258 -11.36 34.29 10.68
C ARG A 258 -10.88 34.83 9.35
N SER A 259 -9.63 34.50 9.00
CA SER A 259 -9.04 34.87 7.72
C SER A 259 -7.93 33.90 7.34
N ILE A 260 -7.67 33.81 6.03
CA ILE A 260 -6.54 33.12 5.44
C ILE A 260 -5.84 34.11 4.52
N ASP A 261 -4.58 34.43 4.78
CA ASP A 261 -3.73 35.16 3.85
C ASP A 261 -2.80 34.18 3.15
N ALA A 262 -3.07 33.95 1.87
CA ALA A 262 -2.29 33.09 1.00
C ALA A 262 -1.57 33.90 -0.12
N SER A 263 -1.48 35.22 0.03
CA SER A 263 -0.93 36.12 -1.00
C SER A 263 0.52 35.80 -1.33
N THR A 264 1.36 35.57 -0.31
CA THR A 264 2.76 35.23 -0.46
C THR A 264 2.94 33.86 -1.13
N ALA A 265 2.19 32.85 -0.70
CA ALA A 265 2.21 31.52 -1.30
C ALA A 265 1.76 31.55 -2.78
N ARG A 266 0.73 32.32 -3.10
CA ARG A 266 0.25 32.49 -4.49
C ARG A 266 1.26 33.20 -5.39
N ALA A 267 2.09 34.07 -4.85
CA ALA A 267 3.10 34.81 -5.61
C ALA A 267 4.41 34.01 -5.82
N MET A 268 4.53 32.86 -5.22
CA MET A 268 5.73 32.04 -5.27
C MET A 268 5.91 31.42 -6.67
N PRO A 269 7.08 31.55 -7.31
CA PRO A 269 7.33 30.95 -8.63
C PRO A 269 7.15 29.44 -8.61
N GLY A 270 6.45 28.87 -9.60
CA GLY A 270 6.16 27.43 -9.67
C GLY A 270 4.97 26.97 -8.82
N VAL A 271 4.30 27.88 -8.09
CA VAL A 271 2.99 27.64 -7.47
C VAL A 271 1.90 28.03 -8.45
N HIS A 272 1.05 27.06 -8.83
CA HIS A 272 0.00 27.27 -9.83
C HIS A 272 -1.37 27.57 -9.21
N ALA A 273 -1.64 27.05 -8.02
CA ALA A 273 -2.90 27.32 -7.32
C ALA A 273 -2.74 27.21 -5.79
N VAL A 274 -3.45 28.09 -5.09
CA VAL A 274 -3.71 27.96 -3.65
C VAL A 274 -5.21 28.09 -3.45
N LEU A 275 -5.84 27.01 -3.03
CA LEU A 275 -7.29 26.93 -2.81
C LEU A 275 -7.61 26.98 -1.33
N THR A 276 -8.59 27.78 -0.97
CA THR A 276 -9.14 27.94 0.38
C THR A 276 -10.66 27.71 0.34
N HIS A 277 -11.34 27.83 1.47
CA HIS A 277 -12.80 27.79 1.51
C HIS A 277 -13.49 28.85 0.65
N ALA A 278 -12.79 29.93 0.30
CA ALA A 278 -13.33 31.00 -0.57
C ALA A 278 -13.30 30.63 -2.06
N ASP A 279 -12.44 29.67 -2.44
CA ASP A 279 -12.20 29.29 -3.83
C ASP A 279 -13.04 28.09 -4.28
N VAL A 280 -13.68 27.37 -3.34
CA VAL A 280 -14.43 26.14 -3.61
C VAL A 280 -15.87 26.23 -3.10
N PRO A 281 -16.85 25.57 -3.78
CA PRO A 281 -18.22 25.54 -3.29
C PRO A 281 -18.32 24.75 -1.99
N ARG A 282 -19.10 25.25 -1.03
CA ARG A 282 -19.37 24.54 0.21
C ARG A 282 -20.41 23.44 -0.01
N VAL A 283 -19.96 22.23 -0.27
CA VAL A 283 -20.80 21.04 -0.42
C VAL A 283 -20.66 20.17 0.81
N ILE A 284 -21.79 19.79 1.43
CA ILE A 284 -21.82 18.89 2.58
C ILE A 284 -21.95 17.45 2.07
N TYR A 285 -21.11 16.54 2.58
CA TYR A 285 -21.15 15.14 2.24
C TYR A 285 -20.87 14.24 3.45
N ALA A 286 -21.09 12.95 3.31
CA ALA A 286 -20.72 11.93 4.28
C ALA A 286 -19.69 10.99 3.70
N THR A 287 -18.70 10.59 4.49
CA THR A 287 -17.67 9.61 4.09
C THR A 287 -17.88 8.24 4.73
N GLY A 288 -18.84 8.12 5.62
CA GLY A 288 -19.15 6.87 6.32
C GLY A 288 -20.07 5.98 5.50
N GLY A 289 -19.65 4.74 5.29
CA GLY A 289 -20.45 3.72 4.63
C GLY A 289 -20.11 3.48 3.17
N GLN A 290 -20.34 2.24 2.72
CA GLN A 290 -20.11 1.78 1.35
C GLN A 290 -21.44 1.58 0.59
N THR A 291 -22.49 2.24 1.05
CA THR A 291 -23.84 2.14 0.47
C THR A 291 -24.24 3.44 -0.21
N TYR A 292 -25.10 3.33 -1.22
CA TYR A 292 -25.73 4.49 -1.84
C TYR A 292 -27.26 4.46 -1.58
N PRO A 293 -27.86 5.56 -1.13
CA PRO A 293 -27.24 6.82 -0.72
C PRO A 293 -26.41 6.66 0.56
N ASN A 294 -25.34 7.48 0.70
CA ASN A 294 -24.51 7.46 1.89
C ASN A 294 -25.34 7.82 3.14
N PRO A 295 -25.22 7.05 4.24
CA PRO A 295 -25.98 7.34 5.45
C PRO A 295 -25.48 8.62 6.14
N PRO A 296 -26.33 9.30 6.96
CA PRO A 296 -25.88 10.37 7.83
C PRO A 296 -24.87 9.87 8.88
N PRO A 297 -24.09 10.75 9.52
CA PRO A 297 -24.19 12.22 9.45
C PRO A 297 -23.54 12.80 8.20
N TRP A 298 -24.15 13.86 7.68
CA TRP A 298 -23.63 14.66 6.56
C TRP A 298 -22.89 15.86 7.16
N ASP A 299 -21.65 15.66 7.58
CA ASP A 299 -20.87 16.59 8.39
C ASP A 299 -19.51 16.94 7.79
N GLN A 300 -19.17 16.37 6.65
CA GLN A 300 -17.92 16.63 5.94
C GLN A 300 -18.06 17.78 4.96
N VAL A 301 -17.05 18.63 4.90
CA VAL A 301 -16.88 19.67 3.89
C VAL A 301 -15.42 19.66 3.44
N SER A 302 -15.15 19.86 2.15
CA SER A 302 -13.78 19.76 1.63
C SER A 302 -12.84 20.82 2.21
N LEU A 303 -13.26 22.09 2.17
CA LEU A 303 -12.63 23.23 2.84
C LEU A 303 -13.74 24.05 3.48
N ASP A 304 -13.66 24.34 4.78
CA ASP A 304 -14.69 25.05 5.52
C ASP A 304 -14.10 26.25 6.27
N THR A 305 -14.96 27.14 6.71
CA THR A 305 -14.64 28.26 7.61
C THR A 305 -14.50 27.82 9.09
N LYS A 306 -14.69 26.53 9.36
CA LYS A 306 -14.64 25.96 10.68
C LYS A 306 -13.91 24.62 10.65
N VAL A 307 -12.91 24.47 11.53
CA VAL A 307 -12.20 23.21 11.74
C VAL A 307 -12.77 22.49 12.95
N ARG A 308 -12.87 21.16 12.88
CA ARG A 308 -13.58 20.29 13.83
C ARG A 308 -12.68 19.26 14.51
N HIS A 309 -11.46 19.09 14.03
CA HIS A 309 -10.44 18.23 14.62
C HIS A 309 -9.03 18.71 14.23
N VAL A 310 -8.02 18.28 14.98
CA VAL A 310 -6.62 18.47 14.57
C VAL A 310 -6.40 17.71 13.28
N GLY A 311 -5.75 18.35 12.29
CA GLY A 311 -5.56 17.77 10.97
C GLY A 311 -6.71 18.04 9.97
N ASP A 312 -7.76 18.81 10.38
CA ASP A 312 -8.81 19.22 9.45
C ASP A 312 -8.26 20.13 8.34
N ARG A 313 -8.80 20.04 7.13
CA ARG A 313 -8.27 20.66 5.93
C ARG A 313 -8.57 22.16 5.91
N VAL A 314 -7.55 22.98 5.67
CA VAL A 314 -7.63 24.46 5.68
C VAL A 314 -7.39 25.06 4.30
N ALA A 315 -6.31 24.62 3.64
CA ALA A 315 -5.96 25.06 2.30
C ALA A 315 -5.24 23.95 1.53
N VAL A 316 -5.21 24.09 0.20
CA VAL A 316 -4.48 23.19 -0.72
C VAL A 316 -3.58 24.03 -1.58
N VAL A 317 -2.32 23.65 -1.70
CA VAL A 317 -1.37 24.21 -2.66
C VAL A 317 -1.12 23.21 -3.77
N ALA A 318 -1.08 23.66 -5.02
CA ALA A 318 -0.61 22.90 -6.17
C ALA A 318 0.60 23.61 -6.80
N ALA A 319 1.73 22.87 -6.89
CA ALA A 319 2.99 23.40 -7.38
C ALA A 319 3.73 22.37 -8.27
N GLU A 320 4.78 22.81 -8.96
CA GLU A 320 5.56 22.01 -9.90
C GLU A 320 6.31 20.85 -9.24
N THR A 321 6.65 20.98 -7.95
CA THR A 321 7.33 19.92 -7.20
C THR A 321 6.70 19.71 -5.82
N PRO A 322 6.84 18.50 -5.23
CA PRO A 322 6.37 18.24 -3.87
C PRO A 322 7.05 19.13 -2.81
N ALA A 323 8.32 19.47 -3.01
CA ALA A 323 9.07 20.33 -2.11
C ALA A 323 8.51 21.75 -2.12
N LEU A 324 8.33 22.31 -3.32
CA LEU A 324 7.77 23.65 -3.52
C LEU A 324 6.33 23.76 -2.96
N ALA A 325 5.51 22.70 -3.14
CA ALA A 325 4.16 22.70 -2.57
C ALA A 325 4.19 22.78 -1.04
N ARG A 326 5.13 22.09 -0.36
CA ARG A 326 5.30 22.14 1.10
C ARG A 326 5.84 23.48 1.57
N GLU A 327 6.85 24.02 0.90
CA GLU A 327 7.39 25.35 1.20
C GLU A 327 6.31 26.43 1.11
N ALA A 328 5.48 26.38 0.09
CA ALA A 328 4.38 27.33 -0.08
C ALA A 328 3.33 27.21 1.04
N LEU A 329 3.11 26.04 1.65
CA LEU A 329 2.21 25.90 2.80
C LEU A 329 2.67 26.73 4.00
N GLU A 330 3.99 26.85 4.23
CA GLU A 330 4.57 27.59 5.35
C GLU A 330 4.37 29.11 5.22
N LEU A 331 4.04 29.58 4.00
CA LEU A 331 3.78 30.99 3.71
C LEU A 331 2.29 31.36 3.80
N ILE A 332 1.43 30.42 4.20
CA ILE A 332 0.00 30.69 4.38
C ILE A 332 -0.27 31.05 5.83
N GLU A 333 -0.71 32.27 6.07
CA GLU A 333 -1.09 32.74 7.39
C GLU A 333 -2.58 32.51 7.65
N VAL A 334 -2.92 31.92 8.80
CA VAL A 334 -4.32 31.62 9.16
C VAL A 334 -4.63 32.20 10.54
N ASP A 335 -5.62 33.07 10.62
CA ASP A 335 -6.16 33.57 11.88
C ASP A 335 -7.29 32.69 12.38
N TYR A 336 -7.06 32.02 13.52
CA TYR A 336 -8.01 31.12 14.14
C TYR A 336 -8.66 31.74 15.37
N GLU A 337 -9.95 31.54 15.52
CA GLU A 337 -10.70 31.73 16.77
C GLU A 337 -10.93 30.37 17.42
N PRO A 338 -10.13 29.97 18.43
CA PRO A 338 -10.33 28.70 19.13
C PRO A 338 -11.73 28.63 19.76
N LEU A 339 -12.36 27.49 19.64
CA LEU A 339 -13.66 27.17 20.23
C LEU A 339 -13.50 26.02 21.25
N PRO A 340 -14.44 25.88 22.22
CA PRO A 340 -14.43 24.73 23.10
C PRO A 340 -14.43 23.41 22.30
N ALA A 341 -13.45 22.56 22.56
CA ALA A 341 -13.36 21.23 21.98
C ALA A 341 -14.13 20.22 22.82
N VAL A 342 -14.74 19.23 22.17
CA VAL A 342 -15.46 18.12 22.81
C VAL A 342 -14.64 16.85 22.58
N PHE A 343 -14.20 16.22 23.66
CA PHE A 343 -13.36 15.02 23.63
C PHE A 343 -14.07 13.77 24.17
N ASN A 344 -15.32 13.89 24.66
CA ASN A 344 -16.10 12.81 25.24
C ASN A 344 -17.44 12.66 24.50
#